data_c8733f4242babfe0ceff36315e4a99f3
#
_entry.id   c8733f4242babfe0ceff36315e4a99f3
#
_cell.length_a   1.000
_cell.length_b   1.000
_cell.length_c   1.000
_cell.angle_alpha   90.00
_cell.angle_beta   90.00
_cell.angle_gamma   90.00
#
_symmetry.space_group_name_H-M   'P 1'
#
loop_
_entity.id
_entity.type
_entity.pdbx_description
1 polymer ?
#
loop_
_entity_poly.entity_id
_entity_poly.type
_entity_poly.pdbx_seq_one_letter_code
_entity_poly.pdbx_strand_id
1 'polypeptide(L)'
;RGLGDVYKRQLQIAQQRYEEGEVNSNQTIYYLQLIEQLPTELDLVVIATSSKPRLTILKSLLAKVKVTNIILEKFLFTGLTDYDEAEQLLQINHVNVWVNCPRRLFDFYVEIDSMIDKQKPLVMEYTDSNWGLCCNSIHMIDIFMMLSGEKTYTACFDGIIPQVKDSKRNGYIEFNGTVNVLTPNGSTLRLACVDDDTVQHQMTIINGSHHIIINEPEGFMSVDGNKQPVHIKYQSQLTGAVADEILLNGNCKLTTYFESSNYHKVFLKGILDVYNKVTGEMHDRCPIT
;
A
#
# COMPACT_ATOMS: atom_id res chain seq x y z
N ARG A 1 25.24 -21.15 4.02
CA ARG A 1 24.09 -21.10 4.94
C ARG A 1 22.85 -21.45 4.12
N GLY A 2 22.17 -22.57 4.43
CA GLY A 2 21.01 -23.02 3.68
C GLY A 2 19.78 -22.14 3.93
N LEU A 3 18.85 -22.07 2.96
CA LEU A 3 17.58 -21.34 3.07
C LEU A 3 16.84 -21.69 4.38
N GLY A 4 16.90 -22.95 4.85
CA GLY A 4 16.29 -23.39 6.09
C GLY A 4 16.77 -22.67 7.36
N ASP A 5 18.04 -22.23 7.42
CA ASP A 5 18.57 -21.50 8.58
C ASP A 5 18.05 -20.05 8.62
N VAL A 6 17.80 -19.45 7.46
CA VAL A 6 17.23 -18.09 7.35
C VAL A 6 15.78 -18.08 7.84
N TYR A 7 14.98 -19.05 7.46
CA TYR A 7 13.58 -19.16 7.91
C TYR A 7 13.47 -19.43 9.41
N LYS A 8 14.31 -20.31 9.96
CA LYS A 8 14.35 -20.58 11.41
C LYS A 8 14.63 -19.30 12.20
N ARG A 9 15.62 -18.52 11.74
CA ARG A 9 15.98 -17.25 12.39
C ARG A 9 14.84 -16.23 12.32
N GLN A 10 14.12 -16.15 11.19
CA GLN A 10 12.98 -15.25 11.03
C GLN A 10 11.83 -15.62 11.98
N LEU A 11 11.51 -16.92 12.13
CA LEU A 11 10.52 -17.37 13.08
C LEU A 11 10.90 -17.09 14.53
N GLN A 12 12.17 -17.27 14.90
CA GLN A 12 12.67 -16.92 16.22
C GLN A 12 12.53 -15.41 16.52
N ILE A 13 12.84 -14.56 15.53
CA ILE A 13 12.65 -13.11 15.65
C ILE A 13 11.16 -12.76 15.79
N ALA A 14 10.29 -13.42 15.02
CA ALA A 14 8.85 -13.20 15.10
C ALA A 14 8.32 -13.60 16.48
N GLN A 15 8.74 -14.75 17.00
CA GLN A 15 8.40 -15.22 18.34
C GLN A 15 8.87 -14.22 19.40
N GLN A 16 10.14 -13.83 19.38
CA GLN A 16 10.71 -12.86 20.33
C GLN A 16 9.91 -11.55 20.32
N ARG A 17 9.63 -10.98 19.17
CA ARG A 17 8.84 -9.74 19.03
C ARG A 17 7.41 -9.87 19.55
N TYR A 18 6.80 -11.03 19.39
CA TYR A 18 5.49 -11.29 19.94
C TYR A 18 5.52 -11.37 21.47
N GLU A 19 6.55 -12.05 22.02
CA GLU A 19 6.73 -12.20 23.47
C GLU A 19 7.14 -10.89 24.17
N GLU A 20 7.75 -9.95 23.44
CA GLU A 20 8.07 -8.57 23.93
C GLU A 20 6.82 -7.69 24.03
N GLY A 21 5.69 -8.08 23.40
CA GLY A 21 4.40 -7.39 23.46
C GLY A 21 3.52 -7.85 24.64
N GLU A 22 2.35 -7.26 24.73
CA GLU A 22 1.32 -7.76 25.66
C GLU A 22 0.77 -9.10 25.17
N VAL A 23 1.24 -10.20 25.75
CA VAL A 23 0.81 -11.56 25.38
C VAL A 23 -0.58 -11.83 25.95
N ASN A 24 -1.57 -12.05 25.08
CA ASN A 24 -2.87 -12.52 25.50
C ASN A 24 -2.81 -14.02 25.80
N SER A 25 -2.91 -14.41 27.07
CA SER A 25 -2.82 -15.80 27.53
C SER A 25 -3.91 -16.74 26.97
N ASN A 26 -4.96 -16.17 26.36
CA ASN A 26 -6.05 -16.93 25.74
C ASN A 26 -5.79 -17.27 24.27
N GLN A 27 -4.66 -16.87 23.71
CA GLN A 27 -4.29 -17.11 22.31
C GLN A 27 -3.27 -18.26 22.23
N THR A 28 -3.43 -19.14 21.26
CA THR A 28 -2.44 -20.16 20.91
C THR A 28 -1.73 -19.74 19.63
N ILE A 29 -0.40 -19.57 19.69
CA ILE A 29 0.42 -19.12 18.58
C ILE A 29 1.26 -20.27 18.03
N TYR A 30 1.26 -20.44 16.71
CA TYR A 30 2.04 -21.44 16.00
C TYR A 30 3.03 -20.75 15.06
N TYR A 31 4.30 -21.16 15.09
CA TYR A 31 5.35 -20.68 14.21
C TYR A 31 5.68 -21.76 13.18
N LEU A 32 5.00 -21.69 12.04
CA LEU A 32 5.05 -22.70 10.98
C LEU A 32 6.01 -22.29 9.87
N GLN A 33 6.69 -23.26 9.26
CA GLN A 33 7.67 -23.01 8.19
C GLN A 33 7.10 -23.24 6.79
N LEU A 34 6.06 -24.04 6.68
CA LEU A 34 5.51 -24.50 5.42
C LEU A 34 3.99 -24.28 5.39
N ILE A 35 3.47 -23.97 4.22
CA ILE A 35 2.01 -23.83 3.99
C ILE A 35 1.28 -25.15 4.29
N GLU A 36 1.94 -26.27 4.08
CA GLU A 36 1.43 -27.63 4.36
C GLU A 36 1.11 -27.88 5.83
N GLN A 37 1.64 -27.08 6.71
CA GLN A 37 1.41 -27.18 8.17
C GLN A 37 0.20 -26.36 8.63
N LEU A 38 -0.39 -25.56 7.73
CA LEU A 38 -1.57 -24.76 8.03
C LEU A 38 -2.80 -25.64 8.19
N PRO A 39 -3.80 -25.22 8.98
CA PRO A 39 -5.14 -25.82 8.95
C PRO A 39 -5.73 -25.81 7.54
N THR A 40 -6.67 -26.70 7.28
CA THR A 40 -7.36 -26.79 5.98
C THR A 40 -8.30 -25.62 5.70
N GLU A 41 -8.72 -24.90 6.73
CA GLU A 41 -9.57 -23.72 6.66
C GLU A 41 -9.00 -22.60 7.53
N LEU A 42 -9.05 -21.34 7.04
CA LEU A 42 -8.63 -20.13 7.75
C LEU A 42 -9.65 -19.01 7.52
N ASP A 43 -10.01 -18.32 8.58
CA ASP A 43 -10.96 -17.21 8.54
C ASP A 43 -10.31 -15.94 7.96
N LEU A 44 -9.04 -15.69 8.29
CA LEU A 44 -8.28 -14.51 7.83
C LEU A 44 -6.81 -14.86 7.63
N VAL A 45 -6.25 -14.43 6.50
CA VAL A 45 -4.82 -14.53 6.20
C VAL A 45 -4.26 -13.16 5.83
N VAL A 46 -3.09 -12.79 6.37
CA VAL A 46 -2.34 -11.60 5.95
C VAL A 46 -1.10 -12.05 5.18
N ILE A 47 -1.02 -11.71 3.88
CA ILE A 47 0.16 -12.01 3.05
C ILE A 47 1.08 -10.78 3.04
N ALA A 48 2.02 -10.74 3.98
CA ALA A 48 2.94 -9.63 4.22
C ALA A 48 4.29 -9.76 3.48
N THR A 49 4.36 -10.55 2.43
CA THR A 49 5.56 -10.70 1.62
C THR A 49 5.78 -9.50 0.70
N SER A 50 7.00 -9.34 0.17
CA SER A 50 7.26 -8.40 -0.92
C SER A 50 6.54 -8.81 -2.22
N SER A 51 6.47 -7.92 -3.20
CA SER A 51 5.67 -8.07 -4.42
C SER A 51 6.07 -9.26 -5.32
N LYS A 52 7.38 -9.56 -5.44
CA LYS A 52 7.88 -10.63 -6.32
C LYS A 52 7.30 -12.03 -6.00
N PRO A 53 7.36 -12.54 -4.75
CA PRO A 53 6.87 -13.88 -4.43
C PRO A 53 5.36 -13.95 -4.19
N ARG A 54 4.65 -12.82 -4.08
CA ARG A 54 3.29 -12.78 -3.54
C ARG A 54 2.28 -13.60 -4.34
N LEU A 55 2.29 -13.52 -5.67
CA LEU A 55 1.38 -14.32 -6.50
C LEU A 55 1.60 -15.82 -6.31
N THR A 56 2.87 -16.27 -6.30
CA THR A 56 3.21 -17.67 -6.08
C THR A 56 2.73 -18.17 -4.72
N ILE A 57 2.90 -17.33 -3.67
CA ILE A 57 2.43 -17.67 -2.33
C ILE A 57 0.90 -17.72 -2.28
N LEU A 58 0.22 -16.76 -2.90
CA LEU A 58 -1.24 -16.75 -2.99
C LEU A 58 -1.78 -18.01 -3.68
N LYS A 59 -1.18 -18.41 -4.81
CA LYS A 59 -1.52 -19.65 -5.52
C LYS A 59 -1.31 -20.89 -4.64
N SER A 60 -0.15 -20.99 -3.99
CA SER A 60 0.18 -22.13 -3.13
C SER A 60 -0.75 -22.23 -1.91
N LEU A 61 -1.13 -21.08 -1.35
CA LEU A 61 -2.08 -21.02 -0.24
C LEU A 61 -3.47 -21.52 -0.67
N LEU A 62 -4.06 -20.92 -1.69
CA LEU A 62 -5.42 -21.23 -2.13
C LEU A 62 -5.57 -22.61 -2.77
N ALA A 63 -4.47 -23.22 -3.23
CA ALA A 63 -4.49 -24.62 -3.69
C ALA A 63 -4.62 -25.63 -2.55
N LYS A 64 -4.38 -25.23 -1.30
CA LYS A 64 -4.29 -26.16 -0.14
C LYS A 64 -5.21 -25.79 1.01
N VAL A 65 -5.53 -24.52 1.15
CA VAL A 65 -6.25 -23.98 2.29
C VAL A 65 -7.47 -23.21 1.79
N LYS A 66 -8.62 -23.52 2.33
CA LYS A 66 -9.83 -22.71 2.16
C LYS A 66 -9.70 -21.45 3.02
N VAL A 67 -9.70 -20.28 2.40
CA VAL A 67 -9.55 -19.00 3.08
C VAL A 67 -10.77 -18.14 2.84
N THR A 68 -11.36 -17.59 3.89
CA THR A 68 -12.53 -16.70 3.77
C THR A 68 -12.11 -15.28 3.44
N ASN A 69 -11.08 -14.75 4.12
CA ASN A 69 -10.66 -13.35 4.02
C ASN A 69 -9.14 -13.26 3.88
N ILE A 70 -8.67 -12.35 3.01
CA ILE A 70 -7.23 -12.10 2.82
C ILE A 70 -6.94 -10.60 2.87
N ILE A 71 -5.86 -10.22 3.55
CA ILE A 71 -5.24 -8.90 3.44
C ILE A 71 -3.90 -9.08 2.70
N LEU A 72 -3.73 -8.36 1.59
CA LEU A 72 -2.48 -8.34 0.81
C LEU A 72 -1.69 -7.07 1.11
N GLU A 73 -0.38 -7.20 1.30
CA GLU A 73 0.49 -6.03 1.35
C GLU A 73 0.63 -5.36 -0.02
N LYS A 74 0.80 -4.03 0.01
CA LYS A 74 1.22 -3.24 -1.14
C LYS A 74 2.76 -3.37 -1.30
N PHE A 75 3.37 -3.11 -2.42
CA PHE A 75 2.87 -3.05 -3.78
C PHE A 75 2.43 -4.46 -4.20
N LEU A 76 1.28 -4.60 -4.85
CA LEU A 76 0.68 -5.92 -5.04
C LEU A 76 1.58 -6.88 -5.82
N PHE A 77 1.88 -6.58 -7.08
CA PHE A 77 2.66 -7.45 -7.97
C PHE A 77 3.60 -6.64 -8.87
N THR A 78 4.59 -7.31 -9.44
CA THR A 78 5.62 -6.71 -10.32
C THR A 78 5.27 -6.76 -11.80
N GLY A 79 4.33 -7.60 -12.23
CA GLY A 79 3.87 -7.76 -13.61
C GLY A 79 2.38 -7.47 -13.75
N LEU A 80 1.96 -6.88 -14.87
CA LEU A 80 0.55 -6.53 -15.11
C LEU A 80 -0.34 -7.77 -15.20
N THR A 81 0.14 -8.86 -15.82
CA THR A 81 -0.59 -10.11 -15.94
C THR A 81 -0.85 -10.81 -14.61
N ASP A 82 -0.03 -10.53 -13.59
CA ASP A 82 -0.19 -11.10 -12.25
C ASP A 82 -1.50 -10.64 -11.59
N TYR A 83 -1.98 -9.44 -11.93
CA TYR A 83 -3.23 -8.90 -11.39
C TYR A 83 -4.45 -9.65 -11.90
N ASP A 84 -4.49 -9.94 -13.20
CA ASP A 84 -5.60 -10.64 -13.82
C ASP A 84 -5.63 -12.11 -13.35
N GLU A 85 -4.45 -12.72 -13.20
CA GLU A 85 -4.33 -14.09 -12.68
C GLU A 85 -4.75 -14.18 -11.21
N ALA A 86 -4.33 -13.22 -10.39
CA ALA A 86 -4.75 -13.15 -8.99
C ALA A 86 -6.26 -12.92 -8.88
N GLU A 87 -6.83 -12.03 -9.70
CA GLU A 87 -8.26 -11.74 -9.71
C GLU A 87 -9.09 -12.99 -10.01
N GLN A 88 -8.73 -13.74 -11.05
CA GLN A 88 -9.39 -15.01 -11.39
C GLN A 88 -9.29 -16.03 -10.25
N LEU A 89 -8.11 -16.15 -9.65
CA LEU A 89 -7.87 -17.07 -8.53
C LEU A 89 -8.73 -16.73 -7.31
N LEU A 90 -8.84 -15.45 -6.96
CA LEU A 90 -9.64 -14.96 -5.84
C LEU A 90 -11.14 -15.15 -6.08
N GLN A 91 -11.61 -14.90 -7.31
CA GLN A 91 -13.01 -15.11 -7.69
C GLN A 91 -13.41 -16.60 -7.65
N ILE A 92 -12.59 -17.48 -8.19
CA ILE A 92 -12.85 -18.95 -8.19
C ILE A 92 -12.91 -19.49 -6.77
N ASN A 93 -12.10 -18.98 -5.86
CA ASN A 93 -12.06 -19.41 -4.46
C ASN A 93 -13.04 -18.64 -3.56
N HIS A 94 -13.81 -17.69 -4.08
CA HIS A 94 -14.78 -16.88 -3.33
C HIS A 94 -14.18 -16.18 -2.11
N VAL A 95 -12.98 -15.62 -2.23
CA VAL A 95 -12.24 -14.97 -1.14
C VAL A 95 -12.54 -13.47 -1.10
N ASN A 96 -12.84 -12.94 0.08
CA ASN A 96 -12.88 -11.49 0.29
C ASN A 96 -11.45 -10.96 0.46
N VAL A 97 -11.06 -9.92 -0.27
CA VAL A 97 -9.67 -9.46 -0.26
C VAL A 97 -9.56 -7.94 -0.20
N TRP A 98 -8.70 -7.47 0.70
CA TRP A 98 -8.34 -6.06 0.88
C TRP A 98 -6.84 -5.88 0.71
N VAL A 99 -6.46 -4.64 0.40
CA VAL A 99 -5.06 -4.26 0.23
C VAL A 99 -4.65 -3.34 1.39
N ASN A 100 -3.51 -3.64 1.99
CA ASN A 100 -3.01 -2.95 3.17
C ASN A 100 -2.41 -1.58 2.82
N CYS A 101 -3.29 -0.62 2.52
CA CYS A 101 -3.00 0.81 2.45
C CYS A 101 -3.57 1.50 3.71
N PRO A 102 -2.94 1.33 4.89
CA PRO A 102 -3.57 1.66 6.17
C PRO A 102 -3.67 3.15 6.46
N ARG A 103 -3.03 4.03 5.70
CA ARG A 103 -3.06 5.49 5.95
C ARG A 103 -4.48 6.05 5.94
N ARG A 104 -5.38 5.53 5.11
CA ARG A 104 -6.80 5.91 5.09
C ARG A 104 -7.55 5.65 6.40
N LEU A 105 -6.96 4.85 7.30
CA LEU A 105 -7.51 4.55 8.63
C LEU A 105 -7.03 5.53 9.71
N PHE A 106 -6.12 6.45 9.38
CA PHE A 106 -5.70 7.47 10.34
C PHE A 106 -6.84 8.43 10.62
N ASP A 107 -7.07 8.72 11.89
CA ASP A 107 -8.21 9.51 12.35
C ASP A 107 -8.28 10.87 11.64
N PHE A 108 -7.14 11.51 11.40
CA PHE A 108 -7.10 12.79 10.70
C PHE A 108 -7.46 12.71 9.22
N TYR A 109 -7.16 11.59 8.50
CA TYR A 109 -7.65 11.42 7.12
C TYR A 109 -9.14 11.15 7.08
N VAL A 110 -9.70 10.46 8.08
CA VAL A 110 -11.15 10.28 8.23
C VAL A 110 -11.84 11.62 8.52
N GLU A 111 -11.22 12.47 9.35
CA GLU A 111 -11.69 13.84 9.61
C GLU A 111 -11.67 14.68 8.32
N ILE A 112 -10.55 14.68 7.59
CA ILE A 112 -10.43 15.38 6.31
C ILE A 112 -11.49 14.90 5.32
N ASP A 113 -11.71 13.59 5.19
CA ASP A 113 -12.71 13.02 4.28
C ASP A 113 -14.12 13.56 4.56
N SER A 114 -14.45 13.81 5.83
CA SER A 114 -15.74 14.40 6.23
C SER A 114 -15.90 15.88 5.85
N MET A 115 -14.80 16.60 5.61
CA MET A 115 -14.80 18.01 5.22
C MET A 115 -14.82 18.19 3.69
N ILE A 116 -14.39 17.18 2.92
CA ILE A 116 -14.25 17.28 1.46
C ILE A 116 -15.61 17.25 0.77
N ASP A 117 -15.85 18.26 -0.06
CA ASP A 117 -16.98 18.30 -0.99
C ASP A 117 -16.64 17.45 -2.25
N LYS A 118 -17.15 16.23 -2.30
CA LYS A 118 -16.89 15.29 -3.41
C LYS A 118 -17.42 15.77 -4.77
N GLN A 119 -18.23 16.83 -4.81
CA GLN A 119 -18.75 17.41 -6.06
C GLN A 119 -17.75 18.41 -6.66
N LYS A 120 -16.73 18.81 -5.90
CA LYS A 120 -15.69 19.74 -6.34
C LYS A 120 -14.37 18.99 -6.60
N PRO A 121 -13.60 19.43 -7.62
CA PRO A 121 -12.25 18.90 -7.80
C PRO A 121 -11.39 19.08 -6.55
N LEU A 122 -10.59 18.05 -6.26
CA LEU A 122 -9.59 18.03 -5.21
C LEU A 122 -8.21 18.28 -5.82
N VAL A 123 -7.42 19.16 -5.24
CA VAL A 123 -5.99 19.29 -5.56
C VAL A 123 -5.19 18.78 -4.38
N MET A 124 -4.37 17.77 -4.61
CA MET A 124 -3.49 17.19 -3.60
C MET A 124 -2.05 17.20 -4.10
N GLU A 125 -1.13 17.64 -3.26
CA GLU A 125 0.31 17.60 -3.54
C GLU A 125 1.04 16.93 -2.38
N TYR A 126 1.98 16.05 -2.72
CA TYR A 126 2.86 15.41 -1.76
C TYR A 126 4.30 15.53 -2.23
N THR A 127 5.15 16.14 -1.41
CA THR A 127 6.57 16.33 -1.71
C THR A 127 7.40 15.90 -0.50
N ASP A 128 8.46 15.13 -0.74
CA ASP A 128 9.43 14.74 0.28
C ASP A 128 10.74 14.29 -0.37
N SER A 129 11.81 14.20 0.42
CA SER A 129 13.11 13.71 -0.02
C SER A 129 13.20 12.21 0.06
N ASN A 130 13.65 11.56 -1.01
CA ASN A 130 14.00 10.14 -1.08
C ASN A 130 13.00 9.19 -0.38
N TRP A 131 11.70 9.50 -0.46
CA TRP A 131 10.63 8.80 0.25
C TRP A 131 10.21 7.47 -0.38
N GLY A 132 10.82 7.11 -1.51
CA GLY A 132 10.51 5.89 -2.25
C GLY A 132 9.25 6.03 -3.09
N LEU A 133 9.34 6.79 -4.18
CA LEU A 133 8.23 7.11 -5.08
C LEU A 133 7.54 5.84 -5.61
N CYS A 134 8.33 4.84 -6.06
CA CYS A 134 7.76 3.60 -6.58
C CYS A 134 7.11 2.73 -5.49
N CYS A 135 7.72 2.71 -4.32
CA CYS A 135 7.23 1.92 -3.20
C CYS A 135 5.97 2.52 -2.56
N ASN A 136 5.95 3.84 -2.35
CA ASN A 136 4.95 4.45 -1.46
C ASN A 136 3.87 5.27 -2.16
N SER A 137 4.00 5.56 -3.46
CA SER A 137 2.97 6.34 -4.21
C SER A 137 1.57 5.74 -4.08
N ILE A 138 1.47 4.43 -4.01
CA ILE A 138 0.16 3.77 -3.93
C ILE A 138 -0.60 4.12 -2.64
N HIS A 139 0.08 4.43 -1.54
CA HIS A 139 -0.57 4.92 -0.33
C HIS A 139 -1.17 6.30 -0.53
N MET A 140 -0.47 7.19 -1.25
CA MET A 140 -0.94 8.53 -1.54
C MET A 140 -2.09 8.50 -2.56
N ILE A 141 -1.99 7.65 -3.56
CA ILE A 141 -3.05 7.42 -4.55
C ILE A 141 -4.30 6.87 -3.85
N ASP A 142 -4.15 5.91 -2.94
CA ASP A 142 -5.28 5.33 -2.19
C ASP A 142 -6.02 6.39 -1.34
N ILE A 143 -5.29 7.27 -0.65
CA ILE A 143 -5.88 8.41 0.08
C ILE A 143 -6.56 9.37 -0.89
N PHE A 144 -5.89 9.73 -1.99
CA PHE A 144 -6.43 10.65 -2.98
C PHE A 144 -7.74 10.14 -3.59
N MET A 145 -7.81 8.83 -3.92
CA MET A 145 -9.01 8.21 -4.45
C MET A 145 -10.14 8.18 -3.40
N MET A 146 -9.81 7.95 -2.14
CA MET A 146 -10.77 8.06 -1.02
C MET A 146 -11.31 9.48 -0.92
N LEU A 147 -10.43 10.48 -0.87
CA LEU A 147 -10.81 11.88 -0.67
C LEU A 147 -11.55 12.47 -1.88
N SER A 148 -11.15 12.15 -3.11
CA SER A 148 -11.84 12.62 -4.33
C SER A 148 -13.16 11.91 -4.58
N GLY A 149 -13.39 10.73 -3.99
CA GLY A 149 -14.56 9.88 -4.25
C GLY A 149 -14.52 9.17 -5.60
N GLU A 150 -13.42 9.29 -6.35
CA GLU A 150 -13.26 8.73 -7.69
C GLU A 150 -12.79 7.27 -7.64
N LYS A 151 -13.03 6.52 -8.73
CA LYS A 151 -12.69 5.09 -8.83
C LYS A 151 -11.60 4.81 -9.87
N THR A 152 -11.33 5.77 -10.74
CA THR A 152 -10.35 5.65 -11.83
C THR A 152 -9.53 6.91 -11.95
N TYR A 153 -8.33 6.78 -12.51
CA TYR A 153 -7.45 7.90 -12.79
C TYR A 153 -6.56 7.62 -13.99
N THR A 154 -5.99 8.66 -14.55
CA THR A 154 -4.84 8.61 -15.47
C THR A 154 -3.61 9.21 -14.79
N ALA A 155 -2.42 8.82 -15.22
CA ALA A 155 -1.17 9.35 -14.66
C ALA A 155 -0.15 9.68 -15.77
N CYS A 156 0.59 10.76 -15.57
CA CYS A 156 1.71 11.19 -16.41
C CYS A 156 3.02 10.99 -15.62
N PHE A 157 3.98 10.32 -16.25
CA PHE A 157 5.29 9.97 -15.70
C PHE A 157 6.44 10.74 -16.34
N ASP A 158 6.17 11.74 -17.19
CA ASP A 158 7.19 12.50 -17.91
C ASP A 158 8.14 13.28 -16.98
N GLY A 159 7.72 13.54 -15.74
CA GLY A 159 8.53 14.16 -14.70
C GLY A 159 9.48 13.23 -13.95
N ILE A 160 9.49 11.93 -14.27
CA ILE A 160 10.42 10.97 -13.64
C ILE A 160 11.84 11.23 -14.16
N ILE A 161 12.80 11.28 -13.23
CA ILE A 161 14.22 11.37 -13.56
C ILE A 161 14.65 10.01 -14.13
N PRO A 162 15.23 9.95 -15.35
CA PRO A 162 15.53 8.71 -16.05
C PRO A 162 16.80 8.02 -15.50
N GLN A 163 16.82 7.76 -14.20
CA GLN A 163 17.90 7.13 -13.47
C GLN A 163 17.33 6.11 -12.50
N VAL A 164 17.62 4.83 -12.71
CA VAL A 164 17.27 3.76 -11.78
C VAL A 164 18.09 3.91 -10.51
N LYS A 165 17.44 3.85 -9.36
CA LYS A 165 18.06 3.80 -8.03
C LYS A 165 17.77 2.45 -7.36
N ASP A 166 18.67 2.02 -6.50
CA ASP A 166 18.40 0.87 -5.63
C ASP A 166 17.36 1.22 -4.56
N SER A 167 16.40 0.35 -4.38
CA SER A 167 15.48 0.45 -3.24
C SER A 167 16.17 0.03 -1.93
N LYS A 168 15.63 0.45 -0.80
CA LYS A 168 16.02 -0.05 0.53
C LYS A 168 15.92 -1.59 0.66
N ARG A 169 15.13 -2.24 -0.18
CA ARG A 169 15.02 -3.70 -0.25
C ARG A 169 15.83 -4.23 -1.42
N ASN A 170 16.76 -5.13 -1.11
CA ASN A 170 17.63 -5.74 -2.12
C ASN A 170 16.83 -6.38 -3.27
N GLY A 171 17.26 -6.09 -4.50
CA GLY A 171 16.63 -6.57 -5.73
C GLY A 171 15.37 -5.84 -6.16
N TYR A 172 15.08 -4.69 -5.56
CA TYR A 172 14.03 -3.75 -5.96
C TYR A 172 14.61 -2.40 -6.33
N ILE A 173 13.88 -1.63 -7.12
CA ILE A 173 14.32 -0.33 -7.64
C ILE A 173 13.38 0.80 -7.20
N GLU A 174 13.90 2.02 -7.34
CA GLU A 174 13.20 3.28 -7.15
C GLU A 174 13.55 4.26 -8.27
N PHE A 175 12.70 5.27 -8.40
CA PHE A 175 12.94 6.46 -9.19
C PHE A 175 12.67 7.70 -8.35
N ASN A 176 13.36 8.80 -8.66
CA ASN A 176 13.02 10.14 -8.20
C ASN A 176 12.31 10.90 -9.32
N GLY A 177 11.73 12.05 -9.00
CA GLY A 177 11.02 12.89 -9.96
C GLY A 177 9.57 13.12 -9.57
N THR A 178 8.71 13.31 -10.57
CA THR A 178 7.31 13.70 -10.35
C THR A 178 6.38 12.81 -11.16
N VAL A 179 5.28 12.40 -10.50
CA VAL A 179 4.12 11.76 -11.13
C VAL A 179 2.90 12.65 -10.91
N ASN A 180 2.17 12.93 -11.99
CA ASN A 180 0.93 13.70 -11.94
C ASN A 180 -0.26 12.77 -12.24
N VAL A 181 -1.27 12.79 -11.39
CA VAL A 181 -2.48 11.98 -11.46
C VAL A 181 -3.67 12.90 -11.74
N LEU A 182 -4.58 12.46 -12.59
CA LEU A 182 -5.82 13.15 -12.94
C LEU A 182 -7.00 12.20 -12.91
N THR A 183 -8.07 12.59 -12.26
CA THR A 183 -9.35 11.87 -12.23
C THR A 183 -10.38 12.45 -13.20
N PRO A 184 -11.45 11.71 -13.54
CA PRO A 184 -12.51 12.19 -14.44
C PRO A 184 -13.20 13.49 -13.99
N ASN A 185 -13.37 13.71 -12.68
CA ASN A 185 -13.98 14.95 -12.15
C ASN A 185 -13.01 16.15 -12.12
N GLY A 186 -11.79 16.00 -12.64
CA GLY A 186 -10.77 17.05 -12.68
C GLY A 186 -9.94 17.16 -11.40
N SER A 187 -10.07 16.25 -10.43
CA SER A 187 -9.17 16.22 -9.26
C SER A 187 -7.76 15.82 -9.67
N THR A 188 -6.76 16.43 -9.04
CA THR A 188 -5.34 16.23 -9.35
C THR A 188 -4.53 15.84 -8.13
N LEU A 189 -3.57 14.90 -8.31
CA LEU A 189 -2.56 14.59 -7.32
C LEU A 189 -1.18 14.74 -7.95
N ARG A 190 -0.31 15.53 -7.32
CA ARG A 190 1.09 15.63 -7.68
C ARG A 190 1.94 14.93 -6.62
N LEU A 191 2.73 13.95 -7.04
CA LEU A 191 3.69 13.22 -6.20
C LEU A 191 5.10 13.64 -6.62
N ALA A 192 5.88 14.23 -5.72
CA ALA A 192 7.25 14.64 -5.99
C ALA A 192 8.21 13.97 -5.01
N CYS A 193 9.20 13.26 -5.54
CA CYS A 193 10.32 12.69 -4.82
C CYS A 193 11.60 13.34 -5.30
N VAL A 194 12.22 14.12 -4.44
CA VAL A 194 13.45 14.84 -4.77
C VAL A 194 14.65 14.19 -4.09
N ASP A 195 15.85 14.49 -4.60
CA ASP A 195 17.12 14.06 -4.00
C ASP A 195 17.77 15.26 -3.32
N ASP A 196 17.09 15.79 -2.33
CA ASP A 196 17.50 16.98 -1.60
C ASP A 196 16.98 16.92 -0.17
N ASP A 197 17.85 16.61 0.77
CA ASP A 197 17.51 16.46 2.17
C ASP A 197 17.09 17.77 2.87
N THR A 198 17.19 18.91 2.19
CA THR A 198 16.68 20.19 2.69
C THR A 198 15.18 20.38 2.42
N VAL A 199 14.60 19.56 1.54
CA VAL A 199 13.16 19.58 1.26
C VAL A 199 12.40 18.99 2.43
N GLN A 200 11.47 19.79 2.95
CA GLN A 200 10.61 19.36 4.04
C GLN A 200 9.46 18.50 3.53
N HIS A 201 9.15 17.46 4.27
CA HIS A 201 7.95 16.67 4.09
C HIS A 201 6.70 17.56 4.16
N GLN A 202 5.91 17.56 3.09
CA GLN A 202 4.67 18.33 3.05
C GLN A 202 3.63 17.63 2.19
N MET A 203 2.42 17.54 2.73
CA MET A 203 1.21 17.25 1.97
C MET A 203 0.26 18.43 2.03
N THR A 204 -0.22 18.87 0.89
CA THR A 204 -1.23 19.94 0.77
C THR A 204 -2.47 19.39 0.09
N ILE A 205 -3.65 19.74 0.62
CA ILE A 205 -4.95 19.36 0.07
C ILE A 205 -5.79 20.62 -0.05
N ILE A 206 -6.34 20.87 -1.25
CA ILE A 206 -7.25 21.98 -1.52
C ILE A 206 -8.55 21.44 -2.09
N ASN A 207 -9.68 21.81 -1.48
CA ASN A 207 -11.00 21.48 -1.97
C ASN A 207 -11.99 22.63 -1.65
N GLY A 208 -12.47 23.30 -2.67
CA GLY A 208 -13.30 24.50 -2.51
C GLY A 208 -12.58 25.59 -1.73
N SER A 209 -13.07 25.94 -0.56
CA SER A 209 -12.45 26.94 0.34
C SER A 209 -11.48 26.34 1.34
N HIS A 210 -11.43 25.03 1.47
CA HIS A 210 -10.54 24.37 2.43
C HIS A 210 -9.11 24.28 1.88
N HIS A 211 -8.16 24.68 2.71
CA HIS A 211 -6.73 24.54 2.49
C HIS A 211 -6.12 23.81 3.68
N ILE A 212 -5.70 22.57 3.45
CA ILE A 212 -5.22 21.65 4.48
C ILE A 212 -3.74 21.36 4.21
N ILE A 213 -2.91 21.50 5.22
CA ILE A 213 -1.49 21.15 5.20
C ILE A 213 -1.26 20.07 6.24
N ILE A 214 -0.57 18.98 5.87
CA ILE A 214 -0.21 17.88 6.75
C ILE A 214 1.30 17.73 6.77
N ASN A 215 1.88 17.71 7.96
CA ASN A 215 3.28 17.37 8.20
C ASN A 215 3.32 16.20 9.20
N GLU A 216 3.35 14.98 8.64
CA GLU A 216 3.36 13.75 9.45
C GLU A 216 4.60 13.64 10.35
N PRO A 217 5.83 13.92 9.88
CA PRO A 217 7.02 13.87 10.73
C PRO A 217 6.98 14.83 11.93
N GLU A 218 6.38 16.00 11.76
CA GLU A 218 6.22 16.97 12.84
C GLU A 218 4.93 16.75 13.68
N GLY A 219 4.08 15.80 13.26
CA GLY A 219 2.88 15.42 13.98
C GLY A 219 1.80 16.49 14.01
N PHE A 220 1.60 17.23 12.91
CA PHE A 220 0.53 18.22 12.85
C PHE A 220 -0.20 18.26 11.50
N MET A 221 -1.43 18.75 11.54
CA MET A 221 -2.12 19.29 10.36
C MET A 221 -2.61 20.72 10.62
N SER A 222 -2.80 21.48 9.55
CA SER A 222 -3.41 22.82 9.60
C SER A 222 -4.60 22.83 8.65
N VAL A 223 -5.76 23.21 9.13
CA VAL A 223 -6.99 23.37 8.35
C VAL A 223 -7.33 24.85 8.33
N ASP A 224 -7.28 25.48 7.16
CA ASP A 224 -7.59 26.91 6.96
C ASP A 224 -6.78 27.83 7.89
N GLY A 225 -5.51 27.48 8.14
CA GLY A 225 -4.59 28.18 9.04
C GLY A 225 -4.67 27.77 10.51
N ASN A 226 -5.63 26.95 10.91
CA ASN A 226 -5.74 26.45 12.28
C ASN A 226 -4.93 25.17 12.45
N LYS A 227 -3.82 25.26 13.17
CA LYS A 227 -2.91 24.13 13.42
C LYS A 227 -3.43 23.23 14.55
N GLN A 228 -3.42 21.93 14.34
CA GLN A 228 -3.79 20.92 15.33
C GLN A 228 -2.84 19.71 15.27
N PRO A 229 -2.60 19.01 16.39
CA PRO A 229 -1.75 17.84 16.41
C PRO A 229 -2.43 16.66 15.69
N VAL A 230 -1.62 15.82 15.03
CA VAL A 230 -2.07 14.54 14.49
C VAL A 230 -1.26 13.40 15.10
N HIS A 231 -1.90 12.25 15.28
CA HIS A 231 -1.26 11.07 15.79
C HIS A 231 -1.10 10.03 14.68
N ILE A 232 0.15 9.68 14.37
CA ILE A 232 0.47 8.65 13.40
C ILE A 232 0.47 7.30 14.08
N LYS A 233 -0.51 6.47 13.78
CA LYS A 233 -0.59 5.11 14.30
C LYS A 233 0.36 4.19 13.52
N TYR A 234 1.14 3.39 14.22
CA TYR A 234 1.91 2.33 13.59
C TYR A 234 0.98 1.26 13.00
N GLN A 235 1.41 0.62 11.91
CA GLN A 235 0.65 -0.44 11.27
C GLN A 235 0.25 -1.56 12.24
N SER A 236 1.13 -1.93 13.18
CA SER A 236 0.84 -2.91 14.22
C SER A 236 -0.33 -2.54 15.13
N GLN A 237 -0.60 -1.25 15.32
CA GLN A 237 -1.73 -0.75 16.12
C GLN A 237 -3.06 -0.80 15.34
N LEU A 238 -3.01 -0.80 14.01
CA LEU A 238 -4.20 -0.82 13.15
C LEU A 238 -4.62 -2.24 12.77
N THR A 239 -3.66 -3.17 12.64
CA THR A 239 -3.92 -4.52 12.11
C THR A 239 -4.92 -5.30 12.95
N GLY A 240 -4.87 -5.19 14.28
CA GLY A 240 -5.83 -5.85 15.17
C GLY A 240 -7.26 -5.39 14.93
N ALA A 241 -7.49 -4.06 14.93
CA ALA A 241 -8.81 -3.49 14.70
C ALA A 241 -9.38 -3.85 13.32
N VAL A 242 -8.54 -3.85 12.27
CA VAL A 242 -8.93 -4.28 10.92
C VAL A 242 -9.30 -5.76 10.90
N ALA A 243 -8.53 -6.61 11.58
CA ALA A 243 -8.83 -8.03 11.67
C ALA A 243 -10.17 -8.28 12.39
N ASP A 244 -10.41 -7.58 13.50
CA ASP A 244 -11.67 -7.67 14.24
C ASP A 244 -12.86 -7.20 13.39
N GLU A 245 -12.74 -6.09 12.66
CA GLU A 245 -13.78 -5.62 11.74
C GLU A 245 -14.13 -6.68 10.68
N ILE A 246 -13.11 -7.29 10.06
CA ILE A 246 -13.29 -8.33 9.03
C ILE A 246 -13.97 -9.55 9.65
N LEU A 247 -13.49 -10.04 10.77
CA LEU A 247 -14.00 -11.26 11.40
C LEU A 247 -15.42 -11.09 11.96
N LEU A 248 -15.75 -9.91 12.47
CA LEU A 248 -17.07 -9.64 13.05
C LEU A 248 -18.11 -9.22 12.01
N ASN A 249 -17.71 -8.43 11.01
CA ASN A 249 -18.64 -7.76 10.10
C ASN A 249 -18.49 -8.24 8.63
N GLY A 250 -17.48 -9.07 8.32
CA GLY A 250 -17.19 -9.51 6.96
C GLY A 250 -16.65 -8.41 6.04
N ASN A 251 -16.27 -7.24 6.59
CA ASN A 251 -15.77 -6.09 5.83
C ASN A 251 -14.87 -5.21 6.70
N CYS A 252 -14.09 -4.30 6.06
CA CYS A 252 -13.32 -3.27 6.75
C CYS A 252 -13.14 -2.02 5.88
N LYS A 253 -12.52 -0.99 6.43
CA LYS A 253 -12.30 0.29 5.72
C LYS A 253 -11.08 0.29 4.78
N LEU A 254 -10.30 -0.78 4.70
CA LEU A 254 -9.25 -0.91 3.68
C LEU A 254 -9.86 -1.00 2.28
N THR A 255 -9.11 -0.60 1.28
CA THR A 255 -9.53 -0.70 -0.13
C THR A 255 -9.61 -2.16 -0.55
N THR A 256 -10.69 -2.55 -1.21
CA THR A 256 -10.85 -3.90 -1.75
C THR A 256 -9.77 -4.19 -2.80
N TYR A 257 -9.46 -5.47 -3.01
CA TYR A 257 -8.52 -5.88 -4.05
C TYR A 257 -8.93 -5.33 -5.43
N PHE A 258 -10.20 -5.41 -5.79
CA PHE A 258 -10.69 -4.99 -7.11
C PHE A 258 -10.50 -3.49 -7.37
N GLU A 259 -10.74 -2.64 -6.39
CA GLU A 259 -10.47 -1.21 -6.52
C GLU A 259 -8.95 -0.93 -6.52
N SER A 260 -8.23 -1.46 -5.55
CA SER A 260 -6.80 -1.22 -5.38
C SER A 260 -5.97 -1.77 -6.55
N SER A 261 -6.34 -2.92 -7.11
CA SER A 261 -5.66 -3.50 -8.28
C SER A 261 -5.71 -2.57 -9.49
N ASN A 262 -6.83 -1.86 -9.71
CA ASN A 262 -6.93 -0.85 -10.77
C ASN A 262 -5.95 0.30 -10.54
N TYR A 263 -5.83 0.79 -9.31
CA TYR A 263 -4.87 1.83 -8.96
C TYR A 263 -3.43 1.37 -9.19
N HIS A 264 -3.11 0.17 -8.74
CA HIS A 264 -1.78 -0.42 -8.93
C HIS A 264 -1.44 -0.64 -10.40
N LYS A 265 -2.37 -1.16 -11.22
CA LYS A 265 -2.13 -1.43 -12.65
C LYS A 265 -1.78 -0.16 -13.42
N VAL A 266 -2.48 0.94 -13.19
CA VAL A 266 -2.18 2.23 -13.84
C VAL A 266 -0.79 2.73 -13.45
N PHE A 267 -0.45 2.71 -12.17
CA PHE A 267 0.85 3.15 -11.68
C PHE A 267 1.98 2.24 -12.18
N LEU A 268 1.81 0.91 -12.05
CA LEU A 268 2.80 -0.07 -12.49
C LEU A 268 3.10 0.06 -13.98
N LYS A 269 2.06 0.22 -14.81
CA LYS A 269 2.25 0.39 -16.25
C LYS A 269 3.14 1.58 -16.57
N GLY A 270 2.87 2.75 -15.98
CA GLY A 270 3.67 3.95 -16.21
C GLY A 270 5.12 3.80 -15.75
N ILE A 271 5.35 3.24 -14.56
CA ILE A 271 6.72 2.99 -14.07
C ILE A 271 7.43 1.92 -14.91
N LEU A 272 6.75 0.88 -15.38
CA LEU A 272 7.32 -0.14 -16.28
C LEU A 272 7.74 0.48 -17.62
N ASP A 273 6.92 1.37 -18.19
CA ASP A 273 7.25 2.09 -19.42
C ASP A 273 8.51 2.98 -19.23
N VAL A 274 8.62 3.67 -18.10
CA VAL A 274 9.83 4.43 -17.72
C VAL A 274 11.03 3.50 -17.55
N TYR A 275 10.87 2.39 -16.85
CA TYR A 275 11.93 1.40 -16.60
C TYR A 275 12.48 0.84 -17.92
N ASN A 276 11.60 0.42 -18.83
CA ASN A 276 11.97 -0.08 -20.15
C ASN A 276 12.72 0.97 -20.98
N LYS A 277 12.25 2.23 -20.94
CA LYS A 277 12.92 3.33 -21.64
C LYS A 277 14.32 3.63 -21.09
N VAL A 278 14.49 3.55 -19.77
CA VAL A 278 15.78 3.85 -19.11
C VAL A 278 16.79 2.72 -19.29
N THR A 279 16.34 1.47 -19.21
CA THR A 279 17.21 0.30 -19.40
C THR A 279 17.52 0.02 -20.88
N GLY A 280 16.67 0.48 -21.80
CA GLY A 280 16.75 0.13 -23.22
C GLY A 280 16.32 -1.31 -23.53
N GLU A 281 15.70 -1.98 -22.56
CA GLU A 281 15.25 -3.37 -22.66
C GLU A 281 13.71 -3.45 -22.47
N MET A 282 13.10 -4.49 -23.04
CA MET A 282 11.67 -4.77 -22.87
C MET A 282 11.47 -5.76 -21.73
N HIS A 283 11.09 -5.25 -20.58
CA HIS A 283 10.69 -6.06 -19.42
C HIS A 283 9.16 -6.16 -19.35
N ASP A 284 8.65 -7.29 -18.91
CA ASP A 284 7.23 -7.52 -18.58
C ASP A 284 6.92 -7.27 -17.10
N ARG A 285 7.97 -7.01 -16.29
CA ARG A 285 7.91 -6.81 -14.84
C ARG A 285 8.78 -5.61 -14.42
N CYS A 286 8.27 -4.82 -13.51
CA CYS A 286 9.04 -3.78 -12.84
C CYS A 286 9.31 -4.20 -11.38
N PRO A 287 10.56 -4.31 -10.94
CA PRO A 287 10.90 -4.79 -9.59
C PRO A 287 10.70 -3.69 -8.52
N ILE A 288 9.46 -3.29 -8.29
CA ILE A 288 9.03 -2.37 -7.21
C ILE A 288 8.25 -3.11 -6.13
N THR A 289 8.22 -2.59 -4.87
CA THR A 289 7.56 -3.26 -3.75
C THR A 289 7.02 -2.31 -2.68
#